data_1d0367b667ac12ac4bd4d10cae701cd4
#
_entry.id   1d0367b667ac12ac4bd4d10cae701cd4
#
_cell.length_a   1.000
_cell.length_b   1.000
_cell.length_c   1.000
_cell.angle_alpha   90.00
_cell.angle_beta   90.00
_cell.angle_gamma   90.00
#
_symmetry.space_group_name_H-M   'P 1'
#
loop_
_entity.id
_entity.type
_entity.pdbx_description
1 polymer ?
#
loop_
_entity_poly.entity_id
_entity_poly.type
_entity_poly.pdbx_seq_one_letter_code
_entity_poly.pdbx_strand_id
1 'polypeptide(L)'
;SNSIWIRDYGANTVYAEYNDGRVLVDWLYNRPRPDDDAIPDVLAAHMGLDLYSTIESPGDLMNTGGNWMSDGYGTAFASKLILEENGGGSNWWTTFPNHTEEEIDQIVQAYHGVDTYVKMDVLPYDGIHHIDMHMKLLDESTLLVSEYPEGVADGPQIEANLQYVLSTFTTKWGTPFNVIRIPSPPEFGGGFPNQNGDYLTYSNATFVNNTILLPTYYEQYDTTAIRIWEEAM
;
A
#
# COMPACT_ATOMS: atom_id res chain seq x y z
N SER A 1 5.64 -20.58 -3.55
CA SER A 1 5.58 -19.20 -4.06
C SER A 1 6.57 -18.99 -5.18
N ASN A 2 6.24 -18.07 -6.08
CA ASN A 2 7.09 -17.71 -7.22
C ASN A 2 8.05 -16.56 -6.89
N SER A 3 7.80 -15.81 -5.81
CA SER A 3 8.58 -14.64 -5.43
C SER A 3 8.64 -14.41 -3.92
N ILE A 4 9.40 -13.38 -3.50
CA ILE A 4 9.54 -12.98 -2.11
C ILE A 4 8.51 -11.90 -1.69
N TRP A 5 7.65 -11.44 -2.61
CA TRP A 5 6.78 -10.28 -2.42
C TRP A 5 5.49 -10.63 -1.67
N ILE A 6 5.63 -11.20 -0.46
CA ILE A 6 4.47 -11.60 0.37
C ILE A 6 3.58 -10.40 0.74
N ARG A 7 4.11 -9.20 0.77
CA ARG A 7 3.34 -7.96 0.94
C ARG A 7 2.28 -7.81 -0.16
N ASP A 8 2.65 -8.14 -1.40
CA ASP A 8 1.83 -7.86 -2.57
C ASP A 8 0.71 -8.88 -2.76
N TYR A 9 0.99 -10.16 -2.54
CA TYR A 9 0.06 -11.26 -2.78
C TYR A 9 -0.57 -11.84 -1.51
N GLY A 10 -0.22 -11.35 -0.34
CA GLY A 10 -0.80 -11.81 0.93
C GLY A 10 -2.23 -11.30 1.12
N ALA A 11 -3.10 -12.15 1.67
CA ALA A 11 -4.44 -11.75 2.03
C ALA A 11 -4.46 -10.68 3.13
N ASN A 12 -5.47 -9.81 3.10
CA ASN A 12 -5.71 -8.85 4.16
C ASN A 12 -6.48 -9.49 5.32
N THR A 13 -6.12 -9.14 6.53
CA THR A 13 -6.91 -9.52 7.71
C THR A 13 -7.98 -8.47 7.98
N VAL A 14 -9.23 -8.91 8.05
CA VAL A 14 -10.39 -8.09 8.41
C VAL A 14 -11.03 -8.65 9.67
N TYR A 15 -11.51 -7.78 10.53
CA TYR A 15 -12.25 -8.16 11.74
C TYR A 15 -13.75 -7.96 11.52
N ALA A 16 -14.49 -9.06 11.52
CA ALA A 16 -15.93 -9.03 11.30
C ALA A 16 -16.69 -8.83 12.62
N GLU A 17 -17.66 -7.91 12.63
CA GLU A 17 -18.44 -7.59 13.83
C GLU A 17 -19.29 -8.77 14.35
N TYR A 18 -19.70 -9.70 13.45
CA TYR A 18 -20.76 -10.67 13.75
C TYR A 18 -20.31 -11.94 14.48
N ASN A 19 -19.02 -12.24 14.45
CA ASN A 19 -18.49 -13.53 14.92
C ASN A 19 -17.24 -13.42 15.79
N ASP A 20 -16.91 -12.26 16.31
CA ASP A 20 -15.67 -11.97 17.05
C ASP A 20 -14.41 -12.50 16.35
N GLY A 21 -14.52 -12.75 15.04
CA GLY A 21 -13.57 -13.50 14.26
C GLY A 21 -12.81 -12.65 13.26
N ARG A 22 -11.55 -13.02 13.09
CA ARG A 22 -10.75 -12.59 11.97
C ARG A 22 -11.17 -13.39 10.75
N VAL A 23 -11.25 -12.71 9.62
CA VAL A 23 -11.37 -13.31 8.29
C VAL A 23 -10.23 -12.82 7.42
N LEU A 24 -9.91 -13.55 6.39
CA LEU A 24 -8.97 -13.12 5.37
C LEU A 24 -9.76 -12.67 4.14
N VAL A 25 -9.26 -11.61 3.48
CA VAL A 25 -9.80 -11.14 2.21
C VAL A 25 -8.68 -11.17 1.19
N ASP A 26 -8.93 -11.85 0.11
CA ASP A 26 -8.06 -12.01 -1.04
C ASP A 26 -8.57 -11.20 -2.24
N TRP A 27 -7.67 -10.79 -3.13
CA TRP A 27 -7.96 -10.11 -4.39
C TRP A 27 -7.18 -10.70 -5.55
N LEU A 28 -7.52 -10.35 -6.77
CA LEU A 28 -6.75 -10.72 -7.95
C LEU A 28 -5.34 -10.12 -7.86
N TYR A 29 -4.34 -10.96 -7.83
CA TYR A 29 -2.95 -10.50 -7.85
C TYR A 29 -2.55 -10.00 -9.23
N ASN A 30 -1.96 -8.82 -9.29
CA ASN A 30 -1.64 -8.13 -10.54
C ASN A 30 -0.37 -8.62 -11.25
N ARG A 31 0.11 -9.83 -10.96
CA ARG A 31 1.31 -10.43 -11.59
C ARG A 31 1.06 -11.87 -12.03
N PRO A 32 1.73 -12.33 -13.09
CA PRO A 32 1.60 -13.71 -13.60
C PRO A 32 2.36 -14.73 -12.73
N ARG A 33 1.96 -14.87 -11.48
CA ARG A 33 2.62 -15.68 -10.46
C ARG A 33 1.62 -16.57 -9.72
N PRO A 34 1.16 -17.66 -10.33
CA PRO A 34 0.06 -18.47 -9.80
C PRO A 34 0.37 -19.13 -8.46
N ASP A 35 1.63 -19.43 -8.14
CA ASP A 35 1.95 -19.97 -6.82
C ASP A 35 1.94 -18.90 -5.72
N ASP A 36 2.13 -17.64 -6.07
CA ASP A 36 1.99 -16.51 -5.15
C ASP A 36 0.51 -16.21 -4.92
N ASP A 37 -0.29 -16.20 -5.99
CA ASP A 37 -1.73 -15.97 -5.98
C ASP A 37 -2.51 -17.03 -5.17
N ALA A 38 -1.95 -18.24 -5.04
CA ALA A 38 -2.53 -19.31 -4.23
C ALA A 38 -2.18 -19.24 -2.72
N ILE A 39 -1.34 -18.31 -2.29
CA ILE A 39 -0.91 -18.21 -0.88
C ILE A 39 -2.06 -17.85 0.07
N PRO A 40 -2.99 -16.95 -0.26
CA PRO A 40 -4.15 -16.65 0.60
C PRO A 40 -4.94 -17.90 1.01
N ASP A 41 -5.25 -18.80 0.06
CA ASP A 41 -5.95 -20.07 0.34
C ASP A 41 -5.18 -20.95 1.31
N VAL A 42 -3.88 -21.12 1.07
CA VAL A 42 -3.01 -21.94 1.91
C VAL A 42 -2.92 -21.35 3.33
N LEU A 43 -2.81 -20.03 3.42
CA LEU A 43 -2.73 -19.34 4.71
C LEU A 43 -4.04 -19.46 5.49
N ALA A 44 -5.19 -19.23 4.84
CA ALA A 44 -6.51 -19.38 5.44
C ALA A 44 -6.72 -20.79 5.98
N ALA A 45 -6.42 -21.80 5.18
CA ALA A 45 -6.50 -23.21 5.58
C ALA A 45 -5.56 -23.52 6.76
N HIS A 46 -4.32 -23.02 6.75
CA HIS A 46 -3.36 -23.24 7.83
C HIS A 46 -3.79 -22.57 9.14
N MET A 47 -4.38 -21.38 9.06
CA MET A 47 -4.83 -20.61 10.23
C MET A 47 -6.23 -21.02 10.71
N GLY A 48 -6.98 -21.79 9.92
CA GLY A 48 -8.38 -22.14 10.20
C GLY A 48 -9.29 -20.92 10.16
N LEU A 49 -9.04 -19.98 9.28
CA LEU A 49 -9.82 -18.76 9.08
C LEU A 49 -10.65 -18.85 7.79
N ASP A 50 -11.81 -18.19 7.81
CA ASP A 50 -12.60 -18.00 6.60
C ASP A 50 -11.84 -17.07 5.62
N LEU A 51 -11.90 -17.42 4.34
CA LEU A 51 -11.37 -16.61 3.24
C LEU A 51 -12.53 -16.10 2.39
N TYR A 52 -12.57 -14.79 2.22
CA TYR A 52 -13.42 -14.12 1.25
C TYR A 52 -12.55 -13.63 0.10
N SER A 53 -13.00 -13.83 -1.14
CA SER A 53 -12.19 -13.50 -2.31
C SER A 53 -12.93 -12.56 -3.24
N THR A 54 -12.25 -11.53 -3.70
CA THR A 54 -12.72 -10.62 -4.75
C THR A 54 -12.09 -11.00 -6.10
N ILE A 55 -12.31 -12.25 -6.52
CA ILE A 55 -11.71 -12.82 -7.73
C ILE A 55 -12.72 -13.12 -8.85
N GLU A 56 -14.02 -13.04 -8.56
CA GLU A 56 -15.10 -13.33 -9.49
C GLU A 56 -16.04 -12.14 -9.68
N SER A 57 -16.39 -11.88 -10.94
CA SER A 57 -17.36 -10.84 -11.29
C SER A 57 -18.74 -11.12 -10.63
N PRO A 58 -19.46 -10.11 -10.15
CA PRO A 58 -19.19 -8.66 -10.31
C PRO A 58 -18.34 -8.04 -9.18
N GLY A 59 -17.79 -8.81 -8.29
CA GLY A 59 -17.00 -8.34 -7.16
C GLY A 59 -15.48 -8.49 -7.35
N ASP A 60 -15.04 -8.78 -8.57
CA ASP A 60 -13.65 -8.95 -8.89
C ASP A 60 -12.86 -7.63 -8.75
N LEU A 61 -11.75 -7.68 -8.04
CA LEU A 61 -10.89 -6.52 -7.79
C LEU A 61 -9.43 -6.93 -7.91
N MET A 62 -8.72 -6.32 -8.83
CA MET A 62 -7.27 -6.46 -8.94
C MET A 62 -6.59 -5.47 -8.01
N ASN A 63 -5.69 -5.96 -7.15
CA ASN A 63 -4.93 -5.12 -6.25
C ASN A 63 -3.61 -5.80 -5.85
N THR A 64 -2.84 -5.10 -5.04
CA THR A 64 -1.57 -5.55 -4.46
C THR A 64 -1.39 -4.91 -3.08
N GLY A 65 -0.87 -5.68 -2.13
CA GLY A 65 -0.71 -5.22 -0.75
C GLY A 65 0.26 -4.06 -0.58
N GLY A 66 1.19 -3.85 -1.52
CA GLY A 66 2.05 -2.66 -1.54
C GLY A 66 1.30 -1.37 -1.88
N ASN A 67 0.16 -1.50 -2.57
CA ASN A 67 -0.73 -0.37 -2.88
C ASN A 67 -1.95 -0.29 -1.94
N TRP A 68 -1.79 -0.75 -0.71
CA TRP A 68 -2.87 -0.77 0.27
C TRP A 68 -2.39 -0.42 1.68
N MET A 69 -3.03 0.57 2.30
CA MET A 69 -2.93 0.84 3.74
C MET A 69 -4.32 1.11 4.29
N SER A 70 -4.58 0.67 5.52
CA SER A 70 -5.85 0.95 6.22
C SER A 70 -5.58 1.35 7.66
N ASP A 71 -6.39 2.28 8.17
CA ASP A 71 -6.40 2.69 9.57
C ASP A 71 -7.15 1.70 10.49
N GLY A 72 -7.81 0.70 9.89
CA GLY A 72 -8.66 -0.25 10.61
C GLY A 72 -9.98 0.33 11.11
N TYR A 73 -10.31 1.56 10.73
CA TYR A 73 -11.50 2.29 11.18
C TYR A 73 -12.34 2.86 10.04
N GLY A 74 -12.15 2.33 8.85
CA GLY A 74 -12.95 2.69 7.68
C GLY A 74 -12.26 3.64 6.70
N THR A 75 -10.98 3.99 6.92
CA THR A 75 -10.19 4.74 5.94
C THR A 75 -9.10 3.84 5.34
N ALA A 76 -8.97 3.86 4.03
CA ALA A 76 -7.87 3.22 3.32
C ALA A 76 -7.21 4.16 2.32
N PHE A 77 -5.96 3.86 1.97
CA PHE A 77 -5.13 4.64 1.07
C PHE A 77 -4.54 3.76 -0.02
N ALA A 78 -4.54 4.27 -1.24
CA ALA A 78 -3.88 3.68 -2.40
C ALA A 78 -3.39 4.76 -3.36
N SER A 79 -2.56 4.38 -4.32
CA SER A 79 -2.38 5.17 -5.53
C SER A 79 -3.51 4.87 -6.53
N LYS A 80 -3.69 5.74 -7.53
CA LYS A 80 -4.64 5.53 -8.62
C LYS A 80 -4.32 4.34 -9.53
N LEU A 81 -3.26 3.59 -9.27
CA LEU A 81 -3.02 2.29 -9.87
C LEU A 81 -4.25 1.37 -9.73
N ILE A 82 -4.95 1.47 -8.59
CA ILE A 82 -6.19 0.71 -8.36
C ILE A 82 -7.27 1.01 -9.41
N LEU A 83 -7.35 2.23 -9.91
CA LEU A 83 -8.28 2.62 -10.98
C LEU A 83 -7.82 2.12 -12.34
N GLU A 84 -6.51 2.18 -12.61
CA GLU A 84 -5.91 1.74 -13.86
C GLU A 84 -6.04 0.23 -14.06
N GLU A 85 -5.81 -0.55 -13.01
CA GLU A 85 -5.89 -2.02 -13.05
C GLU A 85 -7.31 -2.57 -12.93
N ASN A 86 -8.32 -1.73 -12.72
CA ASN A 86 -9.73 -2.13 -12.64
C ASN A 86 -10.64 -1.36 -13.62
N GLY A 87 -10.10 -0.54 -14.49
CA GLY A 87 -10.84 0.26 -15.49
C GLY A 87 -11.05 -0.47 -16.83
N GLY A 88 -10.88 -1.78 -16.86
CA GLY A 88 -10.99 -2.59 -18.08
C GLY A 88 -9.72 -2.60 -18.93
N GLY A 89 -9.77 -3.33 -20.04
CA GLY A 89 -8.61 -3.54 -20.91
C GLY A 89 -7.80 -4.78 -20.52
N SER A 90 -6.58 -4.87 -21.03
CA SER A 90 -5.70 -6.01 -20.75
C SER A 90 -4.23 -5.65 -20.98
N ASN A 91 -3.35 -6.37 -20.34
CA ASN A 91 -1.95 -6.43 -20.70
C ASN A 91 -1.61 -7.81 -21.30
N TRP A 92 -0.33 -8.14 -21.48
CA TRP A 92 0.07 -9.38 -22.15
C TRP A 92 -0.15 -10.66 -21.32
N TRP A 93 -0.49 -10.55 -20.02
CA TRP A 93 -0.73 -11.74 -19.16
C TRP A 93 -2.11 -11.79 -18.51
N THR A 94 -2.89 -10.69 -18.49
CA THR A 94 -4.19 -10.66 -17.84
C THR A 94 -5.17 -9.69 -18.50
N THR A 95 -6.45 -9.96 -18.31
CA THR A 95 -7.53 -9.00 -18.57
C THR A 95 -7.91 -8.34 -17.24
N PHE A 96 -7.98 -7.03 -17.24
CA PHE A 96 -8.35 -6.27 -16.06
C PHE A 96 -9.86 -6.33 -15.80
N PRO A 97 -10.31 -6.34 -14.53
CA PRO A 97 -11.68 -6.02 -14.18
C PRO A 97 -12.13 -4.70 -14.82
N ASN A 98 -13.44 -4.56 -15.04
CA ASN A 98 -13.96 -3.35 -15.68
C ASN A 98 -15.00 -2.70 -14.78
N HIS A 99 -14.53 -1.90 -13.85
CA HIS A 99 -15.33 -1.20 -12.85
C HIS A 99 -15.13 0.31 -12.93
N THR A 100 -16.19 1.04 -12.62
CA THR A 100 -16.09 2.46 -12.31
C THR A 100 -15.44 2.66 -10.93
N GLU A 101 -14.96 3.86 -10.65
CA GLU A 101 -14.42 4.19 -9.34
C GLU A 101 -15.43 3.94 -8.21
N GLU A 102 -16.72 4.24 -8.44
CA GLU A 102 -17.80 4.01 -7.48
C GLU A 102 -17.99 2.51 -7.20
N GLU A 103 -17.92 1.65 -8.21
CA GLU A 103 -18.00 0.19 -8.04
C GLU A 103 -16.79 -0.36 -7.28
N ILE A 104 -15.58 0.15 -7.54
CA ILE A 104 -14.38 -0.18 -6.77
C ILE A 104 -14.59 0.18 -5.29
N ASP A 105 -15.07 1.39 -5.00
CA ASP A 105 -15.35 1.84 -3.64
C ASP A 105 -16.40 0.95 -2.94
N GLN A 106 -17.44 0.53 -3.65
CA GLN A 106 -18.45 -0.39 -3.14
C GLN A 106 -17.89 -1.79 -2.83
N ILE A 107 -17.01 -2.32 -3.68
CA ILE A 107 -16.34 -3.61 -3.45
C ILE A 107 -15.44 -3.50 -2.21
N VAL A 108 -14.64 -2.46 -2.13
CA VAL A 108 -13.73 -2.22 -1.00
C VAL A 108 -14.52 -1.99 0.30
N GLN A 109 -15.63 -1.29 0.26
CA GLN A 109 -16.53 -1.15 1.40
C GLN A 109 -17.12 -2.50 1.84
N ALA A 110 -17.61 -3.28 0.89
CA ALA A 110 -18.27 -4.56 1.18
C ALA A 110 -17.33 -5.61 1.79
N TYR A 111 -16.10 -5.69 1.32
CA TYR A 111 -15.14 -6.72 1.71
C TYR A 111 -14.16 -6.28 2.81
N HIS A 112 -13.82 -4.99 2.87
CA HIS A 112 -12.82 -4.45 3.80
C HIS A 112 -13.38 -3.47 4.82
N GLY A 113 -14.69 -3.12 4.73
CA GLY A 113 -15.32 -2.18 5.65
C GLY A 113 -14.80 -0.74 5.54
N VAL A 114 -14.38 -0.33 4.36
CA VAL A 114 -13.80 0.99 4.09
C VAL A 114 -14.88 1.94 3.58
N ASP A 115 -15.10 3.04 4.30
CA ASP A 115 -16.05 4.10 3.94
C ASP A 115 -15.38 5.25 3.19
N THR A 116 -14.06 5.43 3.40
CA THR A 116 -13.26 6.48 2.77
C THR A 116 -12.03 5.86 2.12
N TYR A 117 -12.04 5.79 0.79
CA TYR A 117 -10.91 5.27 0.02
C TYR A 117 -10.14 6.40 -0.64
N VAL A 118 -9.01 6.78 -0.04
CA VAL A 118 -8.13 7.85 -0.51
C VAL A 118 -7.25 7.33 -1.65
N LYS A 119 -7.41 7.90 -2.83
CA LYS A 119 -6.66 7.52 -4.04
C LYS A 119 -5.77 8.67 -4.48
N MET A 120 -4.47 8.50 -4.37
CA MET A 120 -3.45 9.51 -4.70
C MET A 120 -2.90 9.30 -6.10
N ASP A 121 -2.38 10.35 -6.71
CA ASP A 121 -1.74 10.23 -8.01
C ASP A 121 -0.50 9.32 -7.91
N VAL A 122 -0.26 8.55 -8.97
CA VAL A 122 0.92 7.70 -9.09
C VAL A 122 2.19 8.55 -9.19
N LEU A 123 3.31 8.03 -8.71
CA LEU A 123 4.59 8.70 -8.85
C LEU A 123 5.09 8.61 -10.30
N PRO A 124 5.53 9.73 -10.93
CA PRO A 124 5.83 9.76 -12.36
C PRO A 124 7.07 8.94 -12.79
N TYR A 125 7.99 8.69 -11.88
CA TYR A 125 9.24 7.97 -12.19
C TYR A 125 9.31 6.58 -11.56
N ASP A 126 8.51 6.32 -10.52
CA ASP A 126 8.33 4.97 -9.95
C ASP A 126 7.53 4.09 -10.91
N GLY A 127 8.10 2.99 -11.35
CA GLY A 127 7.44 2.08 -12.29
C GLY A 127 6.51 1.05 -11.64
N ILE A 128 6.42 1.02 -10.30
CA ILE A 128 5.58 0.08 -9.54
C ILE A 128 4.26 0.73 -9.14
N HIS A 129 4.28 2.03 -8.85
CA HIS A 129 3.13 2.85 -8.44
C HIS A 129 2.48 2.41 -7.13
N HIS A 130 3.19 1.68 -6.27
CA HIS A 130 2.71 1.30 -4.96
C HIS A 130 2.84 2.45 -3.95
N ILE A 131 1.84 2.60 -3.09
CA ILE A 131 1.84 3.68 -2.08
C ILE A 131 2.92 3.48 -1.01
N ASP A 132 3.27 2.25 -0.67
CA ASP A 132 4.28 1.92 0.34
C ASP A 132 5.72 2.31 -0.07
N MET A 133 5.92 2.67 -1.35
CA MET A 133 7.18 3.23 -1.84
C MET A 133 7.48 4.61 -1.26
N HIS A 134 6.47 5.36 -0.82
CA HIS A 134 6.68 6.74 -0.36
C HIS A 134 5.88 7.16 0.87
N MET A 135 4.94 6.32 1.32
CA MET A 135 4.09 6.64 2.45
C MET A 135 3.80 5.39 3.29
N LYS A 136 3.68 5.57 4.60
CA LYS A 136 3.24 4.54 5.53
C LYS A 136 2.35 5.11 6.61
N LEU A 137 1.24 4.44 6.87
CA LEU A 137 0.41 4.70 8.03
C LEU A 137 1.05 4.01 9.25
N LEU A 138 1.45 4.77 10.26
CA LEU A 138 2.08 4.24 11.48
C LEU A 138 1.03 3.80 12.51
N ASP A 139 0.00 4.59 12.61
CA ASP A 139 -1.20 4.37 13.40
C ASP A 139 -2.39 5.03 12.67
N GLU A 140 -3.56 5.04 13.28
CA GLU A 140 -4.78 5.56 12.70
C GLU A 140 -4.80 7.08 12.47
N SER A 141 -3.73 7.78 12.83
CA SER A 141 -3.64 9.25 12.76
C SER A 141 -2.31 9.79 12.26
N THR A 142 -1.32 8.93 12.05
CA THR A 142 0.05 9.35 11.77
C THR A 142 0.56 8.75 10.46
N LEU A 143 0.97 9.62 9.54
CA LEU A 143 1.59 9.27 8.28
C LEU A 143 3.10 9.50 8.34
N LEU A 144 3.88 8.47 8.03
CA LEU A 144 5.29 8.59 7.69
C LEU A 144 5.40 8.80 6.20
N VAL A 145 6.04 9.88 5.76
CA VAL A 145 6.10 10.26 4.35
C VAL A 145 7.55 10.48 3.93
N SER A 146 7.94 9.79 2.88
CA SER A 146 9.27 9.93 2.27
C SER A 146 9.52 11.35 1.78
N GLU A 147 10.76 11.78 1.82
CA GLU A 147 11.20 13.10 1.40
C GLU A 147 12.43 12.97 0.50
N TYR A 148 12.35 13.59 -0.67
CA TYR A 148 13.51 13.81 -1.55
C TYR A 148 14.02 15.24 -1.44
N PRO A 149 15.26 15.54 -1.88
CA PRO A 149 15.68 16.91 -2.05
C PRO A 149 14.71 17.71 -2.93
N GLU A 150 14.57 19.00 -2.67
CA GLU A 150 13.61 19.87 -3.36
C GLU A 150 13.72 19.76 -4.89
N GLY A 151 12.61 19.49 -5.55
CA GLY A 151 12.49 19.40 -7.01
C GLY A 151 13.13 18.15 -7.65
N VAL A 152 13.53 17.18 -6.85
CA VAL A 152 14.26 16.00 -7.32
C VAL A 152 13.34 14.78 -7.38
N ALA A 153 13.53 13.96 -8.43
CA ALA A 153 12.81 12.69 -8.62
C ALA A 153 11.30 12.84 -8.44
N ASP A 154 10.69 11.93 -7.70
CA ASP A 154 9.25 11.94 -7.39
C ASP A 154 8.86 12.87 -6.23
N GLY A 155 9.80 13.59 -5.64
CA GLY A 155 9.57 14.50 -4.52
C GLY A 155 8.40 15.46 -4.73
N PRO A 156 8.31 16.19 -5.85
CA PRO A 156 7.16 17.08 -6.10
C PRO A 156 5.80 16.39 -6.10
N GLN A 157 5.71 15.15 -6.60
CA GLN A 157 4.46 14.40 -6.59
C GLN A 157 4.12 13.88 -5.19
N ILE A 158 5.12 13.44 -4.42
CA ILE A 158 4.93 13.06 -3.02
C ILE A 158 4.36 14.23 -2.21
N GLU A 159 4.90 15.44 -2.40
CA GLU A 159 4.38 16.65 -1.74
C GLU A 159 2.95 16.97 -2.18
N ALA A 160 2.63 16.85 -3.47
CA ALA A 160 1.29 17.07 -3.98
C ALA A 160 0.28 16.06 -3.39
N ASN A 161 0.64 14.79 -3.33
CA ASN A 161 -0.16 13.74 -2.72
C ASN A 161 -0.39 13.99 -1.22
N LEU A 162 0.66 14.37 -0.49
CA LEU A 162 0.54 14.72 0.93
C LEU A 162 -0.41 15.92 1.13
N GLN A 163 -0.25 16.98 0.34
CA GLN A 163 -1.15 18.15 0.42
C GLN A 163 -2.60 17.79 0.08
N TYR A 164 -2.82 16.92 -0.89
CA TYR A 164 -4.15 16.41 -1.22
C TYR A 164 -4.78 15.69 -0.03
N VAL A 165 -4.04 14.78 0.62
CA VAL A 165 -4.52 14.08 1.81
C VAL A 165 -4.87 15.06 2.94
N LEU A 166 -3.94 15.96 3.30
CA LEU A 166 -4.09 16.87 4.42
C LEU A 166 -5.18 17.93 4.21
N SER A 167 -5.46 18.33 2.96
CA SER A 167 -6.47 19.34 2.66
C SER A 167 -7.87 18.76 2.47
N THR A 168 -7.98 17.46 2.19
CA THR A 168 -9.25 16.84 1.78
C THR A 168 -9.81 15.89 2.82
N PHE A 169 -8.94 15.21 3.57
CA PHE A 169 -9.32 14.15 4.49
C PHE A 169 -8.90 14.45 5.93
N THR A 170 -9.58 13.80 6.83
CA THR A 170 -9.28 13.84 8.28
C THR A 170 -9.17 12.41 8.80
N THR A 171 -8.56 12.28 9.97
CA THR A 171 -8.59 11.01 10.71
C THR A 171 -10.03 10.63 11.07
N LYS A 172 -10.25 9.40 11.46
CA LYS A 172 -11.53 8.91 12.01
C LYS A 172 -12.14 9.84 13.08
N TRP A 173 -11.33 10.60 13.80
CA TRP A 173 -11.79 11.53 14.84
C TRP A 173 -12.05 12.95 14.34
N GLY A 174 -11.96 13.20 13.03
CA GLY A 174 -12.14 14.51 12.43
C GLY A 174 -10.96 15.48 12.66
N THR A 175 -9.81 14.97 13.07
CA THR A 175 -8.58 15.75 13.22
C THR A 175 -7.67 15.61 11.99
N PRO A 176 -6.81 16.59 11.70
CA PRO A 176 -5.78 16.42 10.68
C PRO A 176 -4.85 15.23 11.02
N PHE A 177 -4.29 14.60 9.99
CA PHE A 177 -3.22 13.61 10.16
C PHE A 177 -1.94 14.27 10.68
N ASN A 178 -1.26 13.61 11.61
CA ASN A 178 0.12 13.93 11.93
C ASN A 178 1.04 13.45 10.80
N VAL A 179 2.11 14.19 10.55
CA VAL A 179 3.07 13.84 9.49
C VAL A 179 4.47 13.77 10.07
N ILE A 180 5.10 12.62 9.87
CA ILE A 180 6.53 12.43 10.14
C ILE A 180 7.23 12.30 8.79
N ARG A 181 8.33 13.04 8.62
CA ARG A 181 9.12 13.02 7.39
C ARG A 181 10.32 12.11 7.55
N ILE A 182 10.62 11.33 6.49
CA ILE A 182 11.78 10.47 6.46
C ILE A 182 12.54 10.66 5.14
N PRO A 183 13.82 11.05 5.16
CA PRO A 183 14.57 11.27 3.93
C PRO A 183 14.79 9.94 3.21
N SER A 184 14.50 9.90 1.90
CA SER A 184 14.87 8.80 1.04
C SER A 184 16.37 8.87 0.71
N PRO A 185 17.12 7.77 0.77
CA PRO A 185 18.51 7.78 0.37
C PRO A 185 18.64 7.82 -1.16
N PRO A 186 19.78 8.27 -1.70
CA PRO A 186 20.05 8.17 -3.13
C PRO A 186 20.18 6.68 -3.54
N GLU A 187 20.02 6.39 -4.81
CA GLU A 187 20.33 5.08 -5.39
C GLU A 187 21.83 4.72 -5.26
N PHE A 188 22.19 3.47 -5.55
CA PHE A 188 23.57 2.98 -5.42
C PHE A 188 24.60 3.72 -6.27
N GLY A 189 24.17 4.46 -7.28
CA GLY A 189 25.00 5.38 -8.07
C GLY A 189 25.21 6.76 -7.45
N GLY A 190 24.58 7.05 -6.30
CA GLY A 190 24.68 8.32 -5.59
C GLY A 190 23.74 9.42 -6.09
N GLY A 191 22.87 9.11 -7.07
CA GLY A 191 21.82 10.01 -7.58
C GLY A 191 20.46 9.66 -7.05
N PHE A 192 19.44 10.40 -7.51
CA PHE A 192 18.03 10.05 -7.29
C PHE A 192 17.43 9.60 -8.62
N PRO A 193 16.62 8.52 -8.62
CA PRO A 193 16.11 7.97 -9.86
C PRO A 193 15.10 8.91 -10.53
N ASN A 194 15.21 9.06 -11.85
CA ASN A 194 14.21 9.76 -12.66
C ASN A 194 13.36 8.79 -13.47
N GLN A 195 13.94 7.75 -14.03
CA GLN A 195 13.22 6.69 -14.73
C GLN A 195 14.06 5.41 -14.64
N ASN A 196 13.39 4.28 -14.34
CA ASN A 196 14.03 2.96 -14.26
C ASN A 196 15.21 2.87 -13.28
N GLY A 197 15.29 3.76 -12.29
CA GLY A 197 16.28 3.70 -11.23
C GLY A 197 15.86 2.84 -10.07
N ASP A 198 16.78 2.58 -9.15
CA ASP A 198 16.51 1.85 -7.91
C ASP A 198 15.93 2.80 -6.86
N TYR A 199 14.64 2.66 -6.59
CA TYR A 199 13.98 3.42 -5.53
C TYR A 199 14.28 2.79 -4.17
N LEU A 200 15.18 3.43 -3.42
CA LEU A 200 15.49 3.07 -2.05
C LEU A 200 14.60 3.90 -1.11
N THR A 201 13.89 3.22 -0.20
CA THR A 201 12.94 3.91 0.68
C THR A 201 12.92 3.30 2.06
N TYR A 202 12.91 4.15 3.07
CA TYR A 202 12.75 3.75 4.48
C TYR A 202 11.30 3.71 4.93
N SER A 203 10.35 4.20 4.14
CA SER A 203 8.92 4.10 4.44
C SER A 203 8.39 2.68 4.22
N ASN A 204 8.99 1.91 3.31
CA ASN A 204 8.59 0.53 3.04
C ASN A 204 9.13 -0.45 4.08
N ALA A 205 8.77 -0.23 5.33
CA ALA A 205 9.08 -1.11 6.46
C ALA A 205 7.91 -2.06 6.75
N THR A 206 8.19 -3.18 7.40
CA THR A 206 7.17 -4.18 7.75
C THR A 206 6.98 -4.27 9.26
N PHE A 207 5.74 -4.13 9.71
CA PHE A 207 5.38 -4.38 11.10
C PHE A 207 5.19 -5.88 11.35
N VAL A 208 5.85 -6.38 12.39
CA VAL A 208 5.68 -7.75 12.88
C VAL A 208 5.46 -7.67 14.39
N ASN A 209 4.21 -7.65 14.80
CA ASN A 209 3.83 -7.39 16.20
C ASN A 209 4.48 -6.09 16.72
N ASN A 210 5.34 -6.19 17.75
CA ASN A 210 6.04 -5.06 18.36
C ASN A 210 7.43 -4.82 17.71
N THR A 211 7.65 -5.30 16.51
CA THR A 211 8.95 -5.19 15.82
C THR A 211 8.74 -4.58 14.44
N ILE A 212 9.65 -3.70 14.05
CA ILE A 212 9.69 -3.11 12.72
C ILE A 212 10.89 -3.69 11.97
N LEU A 213 10.64 -4.28 10.81
CA LEU A 213 11.66 -4.69 9.87
C LEU A 213 11.92 -3.53 8.93
N LEU A 214 12.98 -2.79 9.17
CA LEU A 214 13.37 -1.61 8.42
C LEU A 214 14.43 -2.00 7.36
N PRO A 215 14.23 -1.65 6.07
CA PRO A 215 15.28 -1.80 5.07
C PRO A 215 16.46 -0.85 5.39
N THR A 216 17.68 -1.31 5.16
CA THR A 216 18.91 -0.54 5.33
C THR A 216 19.76 -0.62 4.07
N TYR A 217 20.47 0.46 3.74
CA TYR A 217 21.19 0.62 2.48
C TYR A 217 22.61 1.13 2.67
N TYR A 218 22.77 2.22 3.47
CA TYR A 218 24.04 2.90 3.70
C TYR A 218 24.13 3.43 5.13
N GLU A 219 25.16 3.08 5.85
CA GLU A 219 25.36 3.47 7.24
C GLU A 219 25.14 4.99 7.50
N GLN A 220 25.58 5.83 6.58
CA GLN A 220 25.45 7.29 6.70
C GLN A 220 24.01 7.81 6.66
N TYR A 221 23.09 7.10 5.97
CA TYR A 221 21.67 7.45 5.86
C TYR A 221 20.82 6.64 6.82
N ASP A 222 21.15 5.36 6.99
CA ASP A 222 20.42 4.39 7.82
C ASP A 222 20.28 4.89 9.26
N THR A 223 21.34 5.48 9.84
CA THR A 223 21.33 5.99 11.21
C THR A 223 20.25 7.05 11.42
N THR A 224 20.04 7.94 10.44
CA THR A 224 18.97 8.95 10.50
C THR A 224 17.59 8.30 10.40
N ALA A 225 17.42 7.36 9.48
CA ALA A 225 16.15 6.67 9.30
C ALA A 225 15.77 5.83 10.52
N ILE A 226 16.72 5.09 11.09
CA ILE A 226 16.51 4.29 12.32
C ILE A 226 16.04 5.20 13.46
N ARG A 227 16.71 6.34 13.69
CA ARG A 227 16.31 7.28 14.74
C ARG A 227 14.90 7.85 14.54
N ILE A 228 14.54 8.20 13.29
CA ILE A 228 13.18 8.69 12.99
C ILE A 228 12.14 7.61 13.32
N TRP A 229 12.41 6.36 12.98
CA TRP A 229 11.53 5.25 13.31
C TRP A 229 11.45 5.00 14.83
N GLU A 230 12.57 5.06 15.56
CA GLU A 230 12.59 4.92 17.03
C GLU A 230 11.83 6.05 17.74
N GLU A 231 11.88 7.28 17.21
CA GLU A 231 11.15 8.43 17.75
C GLU A 231 9.64 8.40 17.40
N ALA A 232 9.28 7.72 16.31
CA ALA A 232 7.92 7.66 15.79
C ALA A 232 7.05 6.57 16.46
N MET A 233 7.68 5.55 17.06
CA MET A 233 7.04 4.36 17.60
C MET A 233 7.30 4.18 19.10
#